data_a3932229baded4998819ebf94ec21652
#
_entry.id   a3932229baded4998819ebf94ec21652
#
_cell.length_a   1.000
_cell.length_b   1.000
_cell.length_c   1.000
_cell.angle_alpha   90.00
_cell.angle_beta   90.00
_cell.angle_gamma   90.00
#
_symmetry.space_group_name_H-M   'P 1'
#
loop_
_entity.id
_entity.type
_entity.pdbx_description
1 polymer ?
#
loop_
_entity_poly.entity_id
_entity_poly.type
_entity_poly.pdbx_seq_one_letter_code
_entity_poly.pdbx_strand_id
1 'polypeptide(L)'
;MEKQWWHAKTAYQIYPKSFCDTNGDGIGDLPGIIDKLDYLKDLGIDILWLSPIYCSPLADQGYDISDYYNIDPRFGTMEDMDRLIAEAKKRDMYILMDLVVNHCSDEHAWFRKACEDPEGEYGKYFYIEDCPDGKRPCNWRSYFGGSVWEPLPGHPDKCYLHMFHKKQPDLNWENPKLREEIYTMINWWLDKGLAGFRIDAIINIKKPLPWQDYPADRADGLCSAGEVLKHADGIGAFLSEMRDRCFLPHGAFTVGEVFNEKPEELPDFIGDHGYFSSMFDFNETIF
;
A
#
# COMPACT_ATOMS: atom_id res chain seq x y z
N MET A 1 6.65 1.10 -28.70
CA MET A 1 6.28 1.70 -27.39
C MET A 1 6.01 3.20 -27.59
N GLU A 2 4.79 3.66 -27.37
CA GLU A 2 4.49 5.10 -27.40
C GLU A 2 5.21 5.79 -26.24
N LYS A 3 5.71 7.00 -26.50
CA LYS A 3 6.43 7.77 -25.47
C LYS A 3 5.42 8.29 -24.42
N GLN A 4 5.50 7.77 -23.22
CA GLN A 4 4.70 8.22 -22.09
C GLN A 4 5.31 9.50 -21.46
N TRP A 5 4.49 10.28 -20.75
CA TRP A 5 4.89 11.56 -20.17
C TRP A 5 6.03 11.43 -19.14
N TRP A 6 6.12 10.29 -18.47
CA TRP A 6 7.12 10.00 -17.42
C TRP A 6 8.47 9.48 -17.93
N HIS A 7 8.58 9.05 -19.22
CA HIS A 7 9.80 8.43 -19.75
C HIS A 7 11.07 9.31 -19.69
N ALA A 8 10.89 10.64 -19.56
CA ALA A 8 12.01 11.57 -19.47
C ALA A 8 11.99 12.37 -18.16
N LYS A 9 11.40 11.79 -17.11
CA LYS A 9 11.23 12.43 -15.80
C LYS A 9 12.10 11.75 -14.74
N THR A 10 12.59 12.52 -13.80
CA THR A 10 13.35 12.04 -12.63
C THR A 10 12.43 12.03 -11.42
N ALA A 11 12.27 10.86 -10.79
CA ALA A 11 11.52 10.72 -9.55
C ALA A 11 12.43 10.76 -8.32
N TYR A 12 11.96 11.39 -7.25
CA TYR A 12 12.65 11.50 -5.97
C TYR A 12 11.67 11.22 -4.83
N GLN A 13 12.09 10.35 -3.91
CA GLN A 13 11.30 10.06 -2.72
C GLN A 13 11.52 11.15 -1.66
N ILE A 14 10.43 11.67 -1.11
CA ILE A 14 10.43 12.49 0.10
C ILE A 14 9.81 11.68 1.22
N TYR A 15 10.55 11.59 2.33
CA TYR A 15 10.03 11.16 3.62
C TYR A 15 9.57 12.41 4.40
N PRO A 16 8.28 12.77 4.37
CA PRO A 16 7.81 14.08 4.86
C PRO A 16 8.24 14.38 6.29
N LYS A 17 8.13 13.38 7.16
CA LYS A 17 8.46 13.47 8.59
C LYS A 17 9.84 14.08 8.87
N SER A 18 10.84 13.86 8.00
CA SER A 18 12.22 14.28 8.21
C SER A 18 12.75 15.29 7.16
N PHE A 19 11.88 15.81 6.27
CA PHE A 19 12.32 16.61 5.15
C PHE A 19 12.47 18.10 5.48
N CYS A 20 11.40 18.77 5.89
CA CYS A 20 11.41 20.18 6.24
C CYS A 20 10.26 20.50 7.20
N ASP A 21 10.63 20.97 8.40
CA ASP A 21 9.73 21.37 9.46
C ASP A 21 9.53 22.89 9.39
N THR A 22 8.30 23.37 9.20
CA THR A 22 7.99 24.80 9.12
C THR A 22 7.41 25.36 10.39
N ASN A 23 6.88 24.54 11.28
CA ASN A 23 6.20 24.97 12.51
C ASN A 23 7.09 24.82 13.77
N GLY A 24 8.24 24.11 13.65
CA GLY A 24 9.20 23.96 14.73
C GLY A 24 8.86 22.86 15.73
N ASP A 25 7.99 21.91 15.38
CA ASP A 25 7.60 20.79 16.25
C ASP A 25 8.54 19.56 16.15
N GLY A 26 9.51 19.60 15.26
CA GLY A 26 10.46 18.51 15.02
C GLY A 26 9.99 17.50 13.99
N ILE A 27 8.87 17.73 13.33
CA ILE A 27 8.29 16.88 12.28
C ILE A 27 8.17 17.70 10.99
N GLY A 28 8.72 17.18 9.89
CA GLY A 28 8.56 17.80 8.58
C GLY A 28 7.11 17.74 8.10
N ASP A 29 6.72 18.73 7.31
CA ASP A 29 5.32 18.96 6.92
C ASP A 29 5.15 19.30 5.43
N LEU A 30 3.90 19.31 4.95
CA LEU A 30 3.57 19.64 3.56
C LEU A 30 3.94 21.08 3.20
N PRO A 31 3.71 22.10 4.06
CA PRO A 31 4.23 23.45 3.83
C PRO A 31 5.75 23.47 3.58
N GLY A 32 6.52 22.68 4.32
CA GLY A 32 7.97 22.56 4.13
C GLY A 32 8.35 21.96 2.79
N ILE A 33 7.58 21.01 2.29
CA ILE A 33 7.77 20.48 0.93
C ILE A 33 7.48 21.57 -0.10
N ILE A 34 6.38 22.33 0.07
CA ILE A 34 6.04 23.45 -0.83
C ILE A 34 7.17 24.48 -0.89
N ASP A 35 7.73 24.86 0.26
CA ASP A 35 8.82 25.84 0.35
C ASP A 35 10.10 25.34 -0.35
N LYS A 36 10.25 24.04 -0.55
CA LYS A 36 11.41 23.43 -1.22
C LYS A 36 11.18 23.04 -2.67
N LEU A 37 10.01 23.31 -3.27
CA LEU A 37 9.73 22.92 -4.66
C LEU A 37 10.71 23.54 -5.66
N ASP A 38 11.09 24.80 -5.49
CA ASP A 38 12.05 25.44 -6.40
C ASP A 38 13.45 24.80 -6.28
N TYR A 39 13.91 24.51 -5.07
CA TYR A 39 15.14 23.77 -4.82
C TYR A 39 15.12 22.39 -5.49
N LEU A 40 14.02 21.63 -5.34
CA LEU A 40 13.85 20.31 -5.94
C LEU A 40 13.83 20.40 -7.48
N LYS A 41 13.18 21.41 -8.03
CA LYS A 41 13.16 21.66 -9.48
C LYS A 41 14.54 22.00 -10.02
N ASP A 42 15.29 22.86 -9.34
CA ASP A 42 16.67 23.22 -9.70
C ASP A 42 17.63 22.01 -9.61
N LEU A 43 17.34 21.06 -8.70
CA LEU A 43 18.07 19.79 -8.61
C LEU A 43 17.76 18.84 -9.79
N GLY A 44 16.75 19.15 -10.60
CA GLY A 44 16.35 18.35 -11.75
C GLY A 44 15.29 17.29 -11.43
N ILE A 45 14.56 17.45 -10.34
CA ILE A 45 13.48 16.53 -9.95
C ILE A 45 12.18 16.96 -10.61
N ASP A 46 11.48 16.00 -11.19
CA ASP A 46 10.19 16.20 -11.86
C ASP A 46 9.03 15.55 -11.10
N ILE A 47 9.27 14.42 -10.45
CA ILE A 47 8.24 13.64 -9.76
C ILE A 47 8.63 13.51 -8.29
N LEU A 48 7.74 13.88 -7.39
CA LEU A 48 7.89 13.69 -5.95
C LEU A 48 7.02 12.52 -5.50
N TRP A 49 7.64 11.46 -5.03
CA TRP A 49 6.97 10.39 -4.32
C TRP A 49 7.02 10.68 -2.83
N LEU A 50 5.85 10.88 -2.22
CA LEU A 50 5.69 11.08 -0.78
C LEU A 50 5.46 9.74 -0.09
N SER A 51 6.29 9.40 0.90
CA SER A 51 5.96 8.33 1.85
C SER A 51 4.64 8.65 2.56
N PRO A 52 3.94 7.66 3.17
CA PRO A 52 2.56 7.84 3.62
C PRO A 52 2.35 9.07 4.50
N ILE A 53 1.34 9.87 4.14
CA ILE A 53 0.91 11.08 4.85
C ILE A 53 -0.57 11.03 5.26
N TYR A 54 -1.25 9.93 5.02
CA TYR A 54 -2.62 9.70 5.48
C TYR A 54 -2.68 9.67 7.01
N CYS A 55 -3.89 9.83 7.58
CA CYS A 55 -4.09 9.61 9.01
C CYS A 55 -3.64 8.20 9.42
N SER A 56 -2.79 8.12 10.42
CA SER A 56 -2.18 6.88 10.89
C SER A 56 -1.79 6.95 12.35
N PRO A 57 -1.97 5.87 13.15
CA PRO A 57 -1.37 5.76 14.48
C PRO A 57 0.16 5.67 14.48
N LEU A 58 0.79 5.52 13.31
CA LEU A 58 2.24 5.35 13.10
C LEU A 58 2.84 4.10 13.76
N ALA A 59 2.08 3.02 13.87
CA ALA A 59 2.62 1.74 14.32
C ALA A 59 3.69 1.20 13.36
N ASP A 60 3.53 1.50 12.07
CA ASP A 60 4.49 1.22 11.01
C ASP A 60 4.80 2.48 10.18
N GLN A 61 5.15 3.57 10.86
CA GLN A 61 5.62 4.83 10.26
C GLN A 61 4.70 5.43 9.19
N GLY A 62 3.39 5.13 9.23
CA GLY A 62 2.38 5.64 8.29
C GLY A 62 1.82 4.58 7.35
N TYR A 63 2.42 3.39 7.27
CA TYR A 63 1.90 2.26 6.49
C TYR A 63 0.72 1.54 7.17
N ASP A 64 0.32 1.95 8.36
CA ASP A 64 -0.90 1.56 9.09
C ASP A 64 -1.95 2.67 8.97
N ILE A 65 -2.64 2.73 7.83
CA ILE A 65 -3.57 3.82 7.48
C ILE A 65 -4.89 3.66 8.20
N SER A 66 -5.29 4.66 8.98
CA SER A 66 -6.57 4.72 9.70
C SER A 66 -7.67 5.48 8.95
N ASP A 67 -7.30 6.35 8.00
CA ASP A 67 -8.23 7.08 7.12
C ASP A 67 -7.53 7.42 5.81
N TYR A 68 -8.05 6.89 4.70
CA TYR A 68 -7.49 7.08 3.36
C TYR A 68 -7.85 8.42 2.72
N TYR A 69 -8.80 9.18 3.29
CA TYR A 69 -9.32 10.41 2.68
C TYR A 69 -8.83 11.68 3.36
N ASN A 70 -8.03 11.55 4.42
CA ASN A 70 -7.51 12.69 5.17
C ASN A 70 -5.99 12.63 5.33
N ILE A 71 -5.38 13.80 5.36
CA ILE A 71 -3.97 14.00 5.70
C ILE A 71 -3.82 13.97 7.22
N ASP A 72 -2.80 13.29 7.71
CA ASP A 72 -2.49 13.28 9.13
C ASP A 72 -2.13 14.70 9.59
N PRO A 73 -2.75 15.22 10.67
CA PRO A 73 -2.52 16.58 11.15
C PRO A 73 -1.07 16.92 11.46
N ARG A 74 -0.22 15.91 11.69
CA ARG A 74 1.22 16.11 11.91
C ARG A 74 1.93 16.61 10.65
N PHE A 75 1.41 16.27 9.47
CA PHE A 75 2.00 16.66 8.19
C PHE A 75 1.32 17.87 7.54
N GLY A 76 0.16 18.30 8.03
CA GLY A 76 -0.61 19.40 7.49
C GLY A 76 -2.08 19.11 7.30
N THR A 77 -2.71 19.82 6.39
CA THR A 77 -4.14 19.73 6.10
C THR A 77 -4.42 19.29 4.67
N MET A 78 -5.68 19.00 4.35
CA MET A 78 -6.09 18.76 2.96
C MET A 78 -5.86 19.98 2.07
N GLU A 79 -6.04 21.20 2.60
CA GLU A 79 -5.74 22.44 1.89
C GLU A 79 -4.25 22.56 1.58
N ASP A 80 -3.37 22.12 2.48
CA ASP A 80 -1.93 22.06 2.22
C ASP A 80 -1.60 21.06 1.12
N MET A 81 -2.29 19.91 1.09
CA MET A 81 -2.11 18.93 0.01
C MET A 81 -2.59 19.47 -1.32
N ASP A 82 -3.77 20.10 -1.37
CA ASP A 82 -4.28 20.72 -2.58
C ASP A 82 -3.33 21.83 -3.08
N ARG A 83 -2.76 22.61 -2.16
CA ARG A 83 -1.76 23.63 -2.46
C ARG A 83 -0.46 23.00 -2.99
N LEU A 84 0.03 21.91 -2.40
CA LEU A 84 1.21 21.22 -2.87
C LEU A 84 1.03 20.71 -4.30
N ILE A 85 -0.08 20.07 -4.62
CA ILE A 85 -0.41 19.61 -5.99
C ILE A 85 -0.41 20.79 -6.96
N ALA A 86 -1.09 21.89 -6.61
CA ALA A 86 -1.18 23.08 -7.44
C ALA A 86 0.18 23.78 -7.68
N GLU A 87 0.99 23.91 -6.63
CA GLU A 87 2.32 24.54 -6.71
C GLU A 87 3.33 23.66 -7.48
N ALA A 88 3.28 22.34 -7.30
CA ALA A 88 4.08 21.40 -8.09
C ALA A 88 3.72 21.50 -9.58
N LYS A 89 2.41 21.54 -9.91
CA LYS A 89 1.94 21.66 -11.29
C LYS A 89 2.43 22.93 -11.99
N LYS A 90 2.50 24.06 -11.29
CA LYS A 90 3.04 25.33 -11.84
C LYS A 90 4.51 25.21 -12.28
N ARG A 91 5.25 24.26 -11.73
CA ARG A 91 6.67 23.98 -11.97
C ARG A 91 6.92 22.81 -12.91
N ASP A 92 5.88 22.29 -13.58
CA ASP A 92 5.92 21.01 -14.31
C ASP A 92 6.50 19.89 -13.44
N MET A 93 6.02 19.81 -12.20
CA MET A 93 6.33 18.76 -11.26
C MET A 93 5.05 17.99 -10.92
N TYR A 94 5.22 16.74 -10.55
CA TYR A 94 4.16 15.77 -10.37
C TYR A 94 4.25 15.13 -8.99
N ILE A 95 3.11 14.88 -8.35
CA ILE A 95 3.06 14.27 -7.01
C ILE A 95 2.56 12.84 -7.11
N LEU A 96 3.28 11.90 -6.51
CA LEU A 96 2.83 10.55 -6.22
C LEU A 96 2.65 10.40 -4.72
N MET A 97 1.63 9.66 -4.32
CA MET A 97 1.49 9.18 -2.95
C MET A 97 1.80 7.68 -2.87
N ASP A 98 2.00 7.20 -1.65
CA ASP A 98 2.05 5.76 -1.39
C ASP A 98 0.63 5.18 -1.38
N LEU A 99 0.40 4.09 -2.09
CA LEU A 99 -0.87 3.36 -2.10
C LEU A 99 -0.69 2.08 -1.28
N VAL A 100 -1.20 2.07 -0.07
CA VAL A 100 -1.10 0.95 0.87
C VAL A 100 -2.46 0.26 0.95
N VAL A 101 -2.62 -0.83 0.23
CA VAL A 101 -3.92 -1.51 0.06
C VAL A 101 -3.88 -3.02 0.32
N ASN A 102 -2.73 -3.57 0.74
CA ASN A 102 -2.70 -4.93 1.27
C ASN A 102 -3.39 -5.01 2.64
N HIS A 103 -3.26 -3.97 3.45
CA HIS A 103 -3.75 -3.88 4.83
C HIS A 103 -4.17 -2.44 5.15
N CYS A 104 -4.85 -2.25 6.26
CA CYS A 104 -5.07 -0.94 6.87
C CYS A 104 -4.72 -0.99 8.36
N SER A 105 -4.87 0.13 9.07
CA SER A 105 -4.70 0.15 10.54
C SER A 105 -5.80 -0.65 11.25
N ASP A 106 -5.47 -1.24 12.40
CA ASP A 106 -6.46 -1.77 13.35
C ASP A 106 -7.37 -0.65 13.93
N GLU A 107 -6.99 0.62 13.73
CA GLU A 107 -7.81 1.78 14.08
C GLU A 107 -8.69 2.29 12.93
N HIS A 108 -8.58 1.71 11.72
CA HIS A 108 -9.45 2.05 10.59
C HIS A 108 -10.92 1.73 10.92
N ALA A 109 -11.84 2.58 10.47
CA ALA A 109 -13.27 2.41 10.73
C ALA A 109 -13.82 1.05 10.26
N TRP A 110 -13.27 0.51 9.16
CA TRP A 110 -13.64 -0.81 8.65
C TRP A 110 -13.29 -1.92 9.65
N PHE A 111 -12.08 -1.92 10.21
CA PHE A 111 -11.66 -2.96 11.15
C PHE A 111 -12.39 -2.85 12.49
N ARG A 112 -12.63 -1.64 12.98
CA ARG A 112 -13.44 -1.43 14.19
C ARG A 112 -14.84 -2.02 14.04
N LYS A 113 -15.51 -1.77 12.90
CA LYS A 113 -16.82 -2.36 12.58
C LYS A 113 -16.74 -3.87 12.37
N ALA A 114 -15.64 -4.39 11.81
CA ALA A 114 -15.42 -5.82 11.69
C ALA A 114 -15.30 -6.51 13.07
N CYS A 115 -14.68 -5.83 14.05
CA CYS A 115 -14.63 -6.31 15.44
C CYS A 115 -16.00 -6.26 16.13
N GLU A 116 -16.89 -5.34 15.74
CA GLU A 116 -18.27 -5.27 16.29
C GLU A 116 -19.15 -6.39 15.72
N ASP A 117 -19.01 -6.70 14.42
CA ASP A 117 -19.78 -7.73 13.72
C ASP A 117 -18.88 -8.47 12.69
N PRO A 118 -18.18 -9.53 13.12
CA PRO A 118 -17.26 -10.28 12.24
C PRO A 118 -17.96 -10.98 11.06
N GLU A 119 -19.25 -11.30 11.18
CA GLU A 119 -20.03 -11.94 10.11
C GLU A 119 -20.71 -10.91 9.19
N GLY A 120 -20.69 -9.65 9.57
CA GLY A 120 -21.29 -8.54 8.84
C GLY A 120 -20.53 -8.15 7.58
N GLU A 121 -20.92 -7.02 7.00
CA GLU A 121 -20.32 -6.51 5.77
C GLU A 121 -18.82 -6.21 5.94
N TYR A 122 -18.49 -5.49 7.01
CA TYR A 122 -17.10 -5.09 7.27
C TYR A 122 -16.21 -6.23 7.78
N GLY A 123 -16.79 -7.25 8.44
CA GLY A 123 -16.07 -8.48 8.78
C GLY A 123 -15.52 -9.17 7.53
N LYS A 124 -16.27 -9.15 6.43
CA LYS A 124 -15.88 -9.72 5.14
C LYS A 124 -14.81 -8.90 4.37
N TYR A 125 -14.49 -7.70 4.83
CA TYR A 125 -13.38 -6.90 4.28
C TYR A 125 -12.01 -7.39 4.74
N PHE A 126 -11.98 -8.27 5.74
CA PHE A 126 -10.77 -8.83 6.31
C PHE A 126 -10.81 -10.36 6.22
N TYR A 127 -9.67 -10.98 6.39
CA TYR A 127 -9.57 -12.42 6.59
C TYR A 127 -9.76 -12.70 8.08
N ILE A 128 -10.97 -13.03 8.47
CA ILE A 128 -11.37 -13.42 9.84
C ILE A 128 -11.81 -14.87 9.82
N GLU A 129 -11.19 -15.70 10.65
CA GLU A 129 -11.42 -17.13 10.69
C GLU A 129 -11.73 -17.62 12.11
N ASP A 130 -12.37 -18.78 12.23
CA ASP A 130 -12.55 -19.44 13.51
C ASP A 130 -11.24 -20.02 14.02
N CYS A 131 -10.91 -19.69 15.26
CA CYS A 131 -9.69 -20.12 15.95
C CYS A 131 -10.03 -20.77 17.31
N PRO A 132 -10.85 -21.84 17.35
CA PRO A 132 -11.24 -22.45 18.61
C PRO A 132 -10.02 -22.93 19.39
N ASP A 133 -10.01 -22.67 20.71
CA ASP A 133 -8.89 -23.00 21.61
C ASP A 133 -7.53 -22.42 21.16
N GLY A 134 -7.54 -21.32 20.39
CA GLY A 134 -6.34 -20.67 19.84
C GLY A 134 -5.70 -21.43 18.68
N LYS A 135 -6.39 -22.41 18.09
CA LYS A 135 -5.91 -23.14 16.91
C LYS A 135 -5.97 -22.26 15.68
N ARG A 136 -4.81 -21.90 15.17
CA ARG A 136 -4.66 -21.04 13.97
C ARG A 136 -4.99 -21.77 12.69
N PRO A 137 -5.54 -21.11 11.65
CA PRO A 137 -5.88 -21.72 10.35
C PRO A 137 -4.68 -22.33 9.61
N CYS A 138 -3.49 -21.74 9.76
CA CYS A 138 -2.26 -22.21 9.13
C CYS A 138 -1.00 -21.72 9.85
N ASN A 139 0.17 -22.26 9.45
CA ASN A 139 1.45 -22.01 10.08
C ASN A 139 2.27 -20.88 9.39
N TRP A 140 1.65 -19.85 8.86
CA TRP A 140 2.39 -18.79 8.18
C TRP A 140 3.02 -17.81 9.16
N ARG A 141 4.22 -17.31 8.80
CA ARG A 141 4.98 -16.32 9.57
C ARG A 141 4.85 -14.94 8.93
N SER A 142 4.51 -13.95 9.76
CA SER A 142 4.52 -12.53 9.40
C SER A 142 5.93 -12.07 8.97
N TYR A 143 6.00 -11.08 8.08
CA TYR A 143 7.25 -10.41 7.73
C TYR A 143 7.96 -9.82 8.96
N PHE A 144 7.21 -9.40 9.97
CA PHE A 144 7.75 -8.85 11.23
C PHE A 144 7.95 -9.89 12.32
N GLY A 145 7.75 -11.17 11.98
CA GLY A 145 7.94 -12.30 12.88
C GLY A 145 6.68 -12.71 13.62
N GLY A 146 6.70 -13.92 14.18
CA GLY A 146 5.53 -14.54 14.78
C GLY A 146 4.52 -15.04 13.75
N SER A 147 3.37 -15.53 14.23
CA SER A 147 2.29 -15.96 13.35
C SER A 147 1.61 -14.78 12.66
N VAL A 148 1.07 -15.04 11.47
CA VAL A 148 0.18 -14.07 10.76
C VAL A 148 -1.22 -13.98 11.37
N TRP A 149 -1.54 -14.78 12.38
CA TRP A 149 -2.86 -14.84 13.00
C TRP A 149 -2.84 -14.30 14.41
N GLU A 150 -3.66 -13.29 14.68
CA GLU A 150 -3.87 -12.73 16.02
C GLU A 150 -5.34 -12.89 16.45
N PRO A 151 -5.63 -13.04 17.75
CA PRO A 151 -7.00 -13.05 18.26
C PRO A 151 -7.76 -11.78 17.86
N LEU A 152 -9.00 -11.97 17.37
CA LEU A 152 -9.85 -10.84 17.03
C LEU A 152 -10.34 -10.16 18.32
N PRO A 153 -10.17 -8.83 18.47
CA PRO A 153 -10.66 -8.11 19.65
C PRO A 153 -12.14 -8.36 19.93
N GLY A 154 -12.48 -8.76 21.16
CA GLY A 154 -13.84 -9.08 21.57
C GLY A 154 -14.37 -10.47 21.20
N HIS A 155 -13.62 -11.26 20.41
CA HIS A 155 -14.03 -12.57 19.93
C HIS A 155 -12.93 -13.61 20.15
N PRO A 156 -12.87 -14.26 21.33
CA PRO A 156 -11.75 -15.13 21.70
C PRO A 156 -11.60 -16.38 20.83
N ASP A 157 -12.68 -16.81 20.15
CA ASP A 157 -12.67 -17.98 19.27
C ASP A 157 -12.43 -17.60 17.79
N LYS A 158 -12.11 -16.33 17.49
CA LYS A 158 -11.80 -15.85 16.14
C LYS A 158 -10.41 -15.23 16.09
N CYS A 159 -9.82 -15.27 14.89
CA CYS A 159 -8.56 -14.59 14.61
C CYS A 159 -8.64 -13.86 13.25
N TYR A 160 -7.79 -12.85 13.10
CA TYR A 160 -7.61 -12.11 11.86
C TYR A 160 -6.21 -12.27 11.32
N LEU A 161 -6.07 -12.15 10.00
CA LEU A 161 -4.81 -12.24 9.29
C LEU A 161 -4.07 -10.89 9.29
N HIS A 162 -2.74 -10.93 9.48
CA HIS A 162 -1.83 -9.82 9.21
C HIS A 162 -0.50 -10.34 8.65
N MET A 163 -0.18 -10.02 7.42
CA MET A 163 1.12 -10.42 6.84
C MET A 163 2.28 -9.58 7.38
N PHE A 164 2.00 -8.34 7.83
CA PHE A 164 2.95 -7.38 8.40
C PHE A 164 2.77 -7.24 9.92
N HIS A 165 2.66 -6.05 10.44
CA HIS A 165 2.46 -5.81 11.86
C HIS A 165 1.05 -6.24 12.31
N LYS A 166 0.91 -6.75 13.53
CA LYS A 166 -0.40 -7.13 14.08
C LYS A 166 -1.44 -5.98 14.12
N LYS A 167 -0.99 -4.73 14.08
CA LYS A 167 -1.85 -3.55 13.94
C LYS A 167 -2.20 -3.21 12.48
N GLN A 168 -1.85 -4.09 11.54
CA GLN A 168 -2.11 -3.95 10.12
C GLN A 168 -2.91 -5.16 9.60
N PRO A 169 -4.22 -5.28 9.97
CA PRO A 169 -5.07 -6.36 9.46
C PRO A 169 -5.14 -6.34 7.93
N ASP A 170 -4.94 -7.51 7.32
CA ASP A 170 -4.93 -7.67 5.87
C ASP A 170 -6.34 -7.58 5.29
N LEU A 171 -6.44 -6.84 4.19
CA LEU A 171 -7.68 -6.63 3.43
C LEU A 171 -7.97 -7.83 2.53
N ASN A 172 -9.23 -8.26 2.52
CA ASN A 172 -9.70 -9.41 1.74
C ASN A 172 -10.03 -9.02 0.30
N TRP A 173 -9.04 -9.05 -0.58
CA TRP A 173 -9.19 -8.71 -2.00
C TRP A 173 -10.10 -9.66 -2.79
N GLU A 174 -10.43 -10.83 -2.27
CA GLU A 174 -11.47 -11.70 -2.86
C GLU A 174 -12.86 -11.04 -2.78
N ASN A 175 -13.07 -10.11 -1.85
CA ASN A 175 -14.33 -9.42 -1.69
C ASN A 175 -14.47 -8.26 -2.71
N PRO A 176 -15.41 -8.35 -3.68
CA PRO A 176 -15.57 -7.30 -4.69
C PRO A 176 -16.04 -5.96 -4.11
N LYS A 177 -16.78 -5.94 -2.98
CA LYS A 177 -17.19 -4.70 -2.34
C LYS A 177 -15.99 -3.93 -1.76
N LEU A 178 -15.04 -4.64 -1.16
CA LEU A 178 -13.79 -4.03 -0.71
C LEU A 178 -13.03 -3.42 -1.88
N ARG A 179 -12.91 -4.14 -3.01
CA ARG A 179 -12.23 -3.60 -4.20
C ARG A 179 -12.90 -2.33 -4.71
N GLU A 180 -14.24 -2.25 -4.70
CA GLU A 180 -14.96 -1.03 -5.06
C GLU A 180 -14.61 0.17 -4.16
N GLU A 181 -14.52 -0.04 -2.85
CA GLU A 181 -14.10 1.00 -1.91
C GLU A 181 -12.67 1.49 -2.21
N ILE A 182 -11.75 0.56 -2.48
CA ILE A 182 -10.37 0.87 -2.83
C ILE A 182 -10.30 1.64 -4.15
N TYR A 183 -11.02 1.21 -5.19
CA TYR A 183 -11.01 1.90 -6.49
C TYR A 183 -11.66 3.29 -6.40
N THR A 184 -12.69 3.44 -5.59
CA THR A 184 -13.30 4.74 -5.31
C THR A 184 -12.28 5.68 -4.67
N MET A 185 -11.53 5.22 -3.69
CA MET A 185 -10.48 5.99 -3.01
C MET A 185 -9.34 6.37 -3.97
N ILE A 186 -8.85 5.42 -4.78
CA ILE A 186 -7.79 5.68 -5.77
C ILE A 186 -8.23 6.77 -6.75
N ASN A 187 -9.42 6.61 -7.34
CA ASN A 187 -9.95 7.59 -8.31
C ASN A 187 -10.15 8.96 -7.66
N TRP A 188 -10.63 9.03 -6.43
CA TRP A 188 -10.80 10.29 -5.70
C TRP A 188 -9.47 11.06 -5.57
N TRP A 189 -8.37 10.38 -5.26
CA TRP A 189 -7.06 11.01 -5.20
C TRP A 189 -6.53 11.44 -6.57
N LEU A 190 -6.73 10.61 -7.61
CA LEU A 190 -6.34 10.95 -8.98
C LEU A 190 -7.15 12.15 -9.50
N ASP A 191 -8.45 12.21 -9.22
CA ASP A 191 -9.32 13.36 -9.55
C ASP A 191 -8.90 14.66 -8.84
N LYS A 192 -8.28 14.58 -7.65
CA LYS A 192 -7.67 15.73 -6.97
C LYS A 192 -6.42 16.25 -7.67
N GLY A 193 -5.84 15.49 -8.60
CA GLY A 193 -4.69 15.89 -9.41
C GLY A 193 -3.39 15.19 -9.05
N LEU A 194 -3.40 14.09 -8.31
CA LEU A 194 -2.23 13.23 -8.21
C LEU A 194 -1.86 12.69 -9.58
N ALA A 195 -0.55 12.58 -9.83
CA ALA A 195 -0.05 11.99 -11.07
C ALA A 195 0.04 10.45 -11.03
N GLY A 196 -0.18 9.86 -9.87
CA GLY A 196 -0.16 8.42 -9.69
C GLY A 196 0.27 7.99 -8.29
N PHE A 197 0.78 6.76 -8.20
CA PHE A 197 1.12 6.13 -6.93
C PHE A 197 2.38 5.27 -7.01
N ARG A 198 3.12 5.22 -5.91
CA ARG A 198 3.96 4.06 -5.59
C ARG A 198 3.06 3.09 -4.81
N ILE A 199 3.07 1.81 -5.19
CA ILE A 199 2.11 0.83 -4.69
C ILE A 199 2.83 -0.15 -3.78
N ASP A 200 2.51 -0.06 -2.50
CA ASP A 200 3.14 -0.77 -1.41
C ASP A 200 2.77 -2.25 -1.40
N ALA A 201 3.78 -3.11 -1.21
CA ALA A 201 3.65 -4.55 -0.93
C ALA A 201 2.58 -5.27 -1.77
N ILE A 202 2.38 -4.85 -3.01
CA ILE A 202 1.19 -5.17 -3.82
C ILE A 202 1.00 -6.65 -4.11
N ILE A 203 2.07 -7.43 -4.16
CA ILE A 203 1.96 -8.87 -4.39
C ILE A 203 1.27 -9.62 -3.24
N ASN A 204 1.22 -9.00 -2.06
CA ASN A 204 0.60 -9.59 -0.87
C ASN A 204 -0.93 -9.56 -0.91
N ILE A 205 -1.56 -8.80 -1.80
CA ILE A 205 -3.03 -8.72 -1.88
C ILE A 205 -3.69 -10.06 -2.22
N LYS A 206 -2.97 -10.95 -2.93
CA LYS A 206 -3.45 -12.30 -3.24
C LYS A 206 -2.89 -13.31 -2.25
N LYS A 207 -3.78 -14.06 -1.60
CA LYS A 207 -3.41 -15.13 -0.68
C LYS A 207 -3.59 -16.49 -1.36
N PRO A 208 -2.72 -17.48 -1.09
CA PRO A 208 -2.93 -18.86 -1.54
C PRO A 208 -4.02 -19.54 -0.73
N LEU A 209 -5.24 -19.48 -1.23
CA LEU A 209 -6.42 -20.11 -0.60
C LEU A 209 -6.72 -21.48 -1.23
N PRO A 210 -7.29 -22.45 -0.48
CA PRO A 210 -7.66 -22.37 0.94
C PRO A 210 -6.45 -22.35 1.89
N TRP A 211 -6.67 -21.95 3.14
CA TRP A 211 -5.63 -21.97 4.19
C TRP A 211 -5.02 -23.36 4.33
N GLN A 212 -3.69 -23.42 4.30
CA GLN A 212 -2.95 -24.66 4.49
C GLN A 212 -1.56 -24.41 5.06
N ASP A 213 -1.02 -25.42 5.74
CA ASP A 213 0.34 -25.38 6.22
C ASP A 213 1.33 -25.62 5.09
N TYR A 214 2.47 -24.94 5.17
CA TYR A 214 3.63 -25.18 4.33
C TYR A 214 4.83 -25.66 5.16
N PRO A 215 5.85 -26.28 4.54
CA PRO A 215 7.04 -26.70 5.27
C PRO A 215 7.66 -25.55 6.05
N ALA A 216 7.87 -25.78 7.34
CA ALA A 216 8.52 -24.79 8.21
C ALA A 216 9.96 -24.54 7.75
N ASP A 217 10.36 -23.28 7.66
CA ASP A 217 11.72 -22.89 7.26
C ASP A 217 12.63 -22.55 8.45
N ARG A 218 12.07 -22.53 9.67
CA ARG A 218 12.80 -22.28 10.94
C ARG A 218 12.27 -23.17 12.06
N ALA A 219 13.01 -23.16 13.17
CA ALA A 219 12.69 -23.95 14.37
C ALA A 219 11.38 -23.55 15.08
N ASP A 220 10.80 -22.41 14.73
CA ASP A 220 9.52 -21.94 15.28
C ASP A 220 8.30 -22.67 14.70
N GLY A 221 8.50 -23.57 13.73
CA GLY A 221 7.45 -24.35 13.07
C GLY A 221 6.62 -23.57 12.06
N LEU A 222 7.00 -22.33 11.73
CA LEU A 222 6.28 -21.46 10.79
C LEU A 222 6.98 -21.42 9.44
N CYS A 223 6.19 -21.15 8.39
CA CYS A 223 6.66 -20.90 7.03
C CYS A 223 6.66 -19.40 6.74
N SER A 224 7.74 -18.86 6.17
CA SER A 224 7.85 -17.43 5.88
C SER A 224 6.85 -16.97 4.84
N ALA A 225 6.37 -15.72 5.00
CA ALA A 225 5.45 -15.09 4.06
C ALA A 225 5.94 -15.14 2.61
N GLY A 226 7.24 -14.92 2.35
CA GLY A 226 7.81 -14.98 1.01
C GLY A 226 7.72 -16.37 0.37
N GLU A 227 7.90 -17.45 1.16
CA GLU A 227 7.72 -18.81 0.65
C GLU A 227 6.23 -19.12 0.39
N VAL A 228 5.35 -18.68 1.30
CA VAL A 228 3.90 -18.86 1.18
C VAL A 228 3.37 -18.23 -0.11
N LEU A 229 3.77 -16.99 -0.41
CA LEU A 229 3.27 -16.25 -1.58
C LEU A 229 3.67 -16.87 -2.92
N LYS A 230 4.72 -17.68 -2.98
CA LYS A 230 5.06 -18.46 -4.21
C LYS A 230 3.95 -19.42 -4.64
N HIS A 231 2.99 -19.70 -3.77
CA HIS A 231 1.84 -20.57 -4.03
C HIS A 231 0.56 -19.78 -4.36
N ALA A 232 0.62 -18.43 -4.39
CA ALA A 232 -0.52 -17.60 -4.73
C ALA A 232 -0.62 -17.44 -6.25
N ASP A 233 -1.78 -17.79 -6.81
CA ASP A 233 -2.06 -17.69 -8.23
C ASP A 233 -3.17 -16.67 -8.51
N GLY A 234 -3.15 -16.04 -9.69
CA GLY A 234 -4.25 -15.23 -10.20
C GLY A 234 -4.25 -13.78 -9.73
N ILE A 235 -3.16 -13.27 -9.17
CA ILE A 235 -3.03 -11.85 -8.78
C ILE A 235 -3.26 -10.91 -9.96
N GLY A 236 -2.90 -11.31 -11.18
CA GLY A 236 -3.06 -10.51 -12.39
C GLY A 236 -4.49 -10.05 -12.64
N ALA A 237 -5.50 -10.80 -12.18
CA ALA A 237 -6.90 -10.39 -12.29
C ALA A 237 -7.18 -9.12 -11.46
N PHE A 238 -6.67 -9.05 -10.22
CA PHE A 238 -6.84 -7.86 -9.36
C PHE A 238 -6.03 -6.67 -9.87
N LEU A 239 -4.80 -6.92 -10.31
CA LEU A 239 -3.92 -5.87 -10.84
C LEU A 239 -4.45 -5.28 -12.15
N SER A 240 -4.97 -6.12 -13.06
CA SER A 240 -5.61 -5.67 -14.30
C SER A 240 -6.87 -4.86 -14.01
N GLU A 241 -7.73 -5.32 -13.08
CA GLU A 241 -8.95 -4.61 -12.71
C GLU A 241 -8.61 -3.21 -12.14
N MET A 242 -7.62 -3.13 -11.25
CA MET A 242 -7.17 -1.85 -10.68
C MET A 242 -6.58 -0.92 -11.74
N ARG A 243 -5.71 -1.44 -12.63
CA ARG A 243 -5.15 -0.68 -13.74
C ARG A 243 -6.25 -0.10 -14.63
N ASP A 244 -7.15 -0.96 -15.10
CA ASP A 244 -8.16 -0.60 -16.09
C ASP A 244 -9.21 0.37 -15.54
N ARG A 245 -9.51 0.26 -14.24
CA ARG A 245 -10.52 1.08 -13.58
C ARG A 245 -9.98 2.38 -12.98
N CYS A 246 -8.70 2.44 -12.67
CA CYS A 246 -8.12 3.58 -11.96
C CYS A 246 -6.98 4.24 -12.74
N PHE A 247 -5.95 3.50 -13.10
CA PHE A 247 -4.72 4.11 -13.60
C PHE A 247 -4.80 4.51 -15.06
N LEU A 248 -5.31 3.66 -15.94
CA LEU A 248 -5.42 3.96 -17.38
C LEU A 248 -6.33 5.16 -17.66
N PRO A 249 -7.53 5.30 -17.06
CA PRO A 249 -8.40 6.44 -17.31
C PRO A 249 -7.76 7.79 -16.96
N HIS A 250 -6.83 7.81 -16.00
CA HIS A 250 -6.15 9.03 -15.55
C HIS A 250 -4.76 9.22 -16.18
N GLY A 251 -4.28 8.28 -16.99
CA GLY A 251 -2.89 8.30 -17.47
C GLY A 251 -1.87 8.34 -16.32
N ALA A 252 -2.20 7.68 -15.22
CA ALA A 252 -1.42 7.72 -13.98
C ALA A 252 -0.06 7.00 -14.15
N PHE A 253 0.98 7.56 -13.54
CA PHE A 253 2.26 6.89 -13.38
C PHE A 253 2.26 6.04 -12.12
N THR A 254 2.59 4.76 -12.25
CA THR A 254 2.59 3.81 -11.13
C THR A 254 3.92 3.10 -11.00
N VAL A 255 4.37 2.93 -9.75
CA VAL A 255 5.58 2.16 -9.42
C VAL A 255 5.20 1.05 -8.45
N GLY A 256 5.18 -0.20 -8.92
CA GLY A 256 4.84 -1.36 -8.08
C GLY A 256 6.01 -1.80 -7.21
N GLU A 257 5.74 -2.09 -5.94
CA GLU A 257 6.67 -2.82 -5.09
C GLU A 257 6.42 -4.32 -5.28
N VAL A 258 7.15 -4.91 -6.24
CA VAL A 258 7.06 -6.32 -6.61
C VAL A 258 8.38 -6.98 -6.28
N PHE A 259 8.34 -8.11 -5.59
CA PHE A 259 9.51 -8.91 -5.25
C PHE A 259 9.20 -10.41 -5.46
N ASN A 260 10.24 -11.23 -5.59
CA ASN A 260 10.17 -12.66 -5.94
C ASN A 260 9.59 -12.96 -7.34
N GLU A 261 9.52 -11.96 -8.23
CA GLU A 261 9.12 -12.16 -9.62
C GLU A 261 10.20 -12.92 -10.41
N LYS A 262 9.75 -13.66 -11.40
CA LYS A 262 10.65 -14.30 -12.34
C LYS A 262 10.85 -13.43 -13.58
N PRO A 263 12.00 -13.51 -14.26
CA PRO A 263 12.25 -12.71 -15.46
C PRO A 263 11.17 -12.87 -16.55
N GLU A 264 10.57 -14.03 -16.67
CA GLU A 264 9.48 -14.30 -17.61
C GLU A 264 8.16 -13.61 -17.24
N GLU A 265 7.96 -13.20 -15.99
CA GLU A 265 6.76 -12.50 -15.48
C GLU A 265 6.86 -10.97 -15.64
N LEU A 266 8.08 -10.43 -15.84
CA LEU A 266 8.29 -8.99 -15.97
C LEU A 266 7.41 -8.30 -17.03
N PRO A 267 7.17 -8.90 -18.22
CA PRO A 267 6.29 -8.29 -19.23
C PRO A 267 4.85 -8.12 -18.76
N ASP A 268 4.37 -8.96 -17.83
CA ASP A 268 3.03 -8.84 -17.26
C ASP A 268 2.96 -7.66 -16.28
N PHE A 269 4.06 -7.38 -15.56
CA PHE A 269 4.10 -6.28 -14.60
C PHE A 269 4.35 -4.92 -15.26
N ILE A 270 5.33 -4.80 -16.18
CA ILE A 270 5.81 -3.50 -16.72
C ILE A 270 5.91 -3.46 -18.24
N GLY A 271 5.33 -4.42 -18.97
CA GLY A 271 5.27 -4.44 -20.44
C GLY A 271 4.32 -3.38 -21.00
N ASP A 272 4.16 -3.36 -22.33
CA ASP A 272 3.26 -2.42 -23.04
C ASP A 272 1.80 -2.47 -22.53
N HIS A 273 1.41 -3.59 -21.95
CA HIS A 273 0.11 -3.83 -21.31
C HIS A 273 0.26 -4.24 -19.84
N GLY A 274 1.40 -3.90 -19.23
CA GLY A 274 1.73 -4.24 -17.86
C GLY A 274 0.77 -3.64 -16.85
N TYR A 275 0.74 -4.23 -15.67
CA TYR A 275 -0.10 -3.76 -14.57
C TYR A 275 0.32 -2.38 -14.06
N PHE A 276 1.62 -2.08 -14.13
CA PHE A 276 2.25 -0.85 -13.65
C PHE A 276 3.08 -0.19 -14.74
N SER A 277 3.34 1.11 -14.57
CA SER A 277 4.24 1.86 -15.46
C SER A 277 5.71 1.49 -15.23
N SER A 278 6.07 1.15 -14.00
CA SER A 278 7.40 0.77 -13.54
C SER A 278 7.30 -0.08 -12.28
N MET A 279 8.40 -0.69 -11.87
CA MET A 279 8.52 -1.39 -10.60
C MET A 279 9.93 -1.22 -10.04
N PHE A 280 10.10 -1.48 -8.73
CA PHE A 280 11.43 -1.57 -8.14
C PHE A 280 12.12 -2.86 -8.57
N ASP A 281 13.42 -2.77 -8.81
CA ASP A 281 14.29 -3.92 -9.01
C ASP A 281 14.96 -4.27 -7.67
N PHE A 282 14.55 -5.40 -7.09
CA PHE A 282 15.12 -5.95 -5.85
C PHE A 282 16.10 -7.10 -6.10
N ASN A 283 16.41 -7.42 -7.36
CA ASN A 283 17.34 -8.48 -7.71
C ASN A 283 18.80 -8.03 -7.52
N GLU A 284 19.38 -8.33 -6.38
CA GLU A 284 20.77 -7.99 -6.03
C GLU A 284 21.83 -8.70 -6.89
N THR A 285 21.45 -9.62 -7.75
CA THR A 285 22.38 -10.47 -8.52
C THR A 285 22.86 -9.85 -9.84
N ILE A 286 22.47 -8.63 -10.17
CA ILE A 286 22.81 -7.98 -11.44
C ILE A 286 24.03 -7.03 -11.31
N PHE A 287 24.65 -6.89 -10.13
CA PHE A 287 25.83 -6.07 -9.92
C PHE A 287 27.01 -6.85 -9.37
#